data_fc64b87c47111ab1f2fb13517f131e52
#
_entry.id   fc64b87c47111ab1f2fb13517f131e52
#
_cell.length_a   1.000
_cell.length_b   1.000
_cell.length_c   1.000
_cell.angle_alpha   90.00
_cell.angle_beta   90.00
_cell.angle_gamma   90.00
#
_symmetry.space_group_name_H-M   'P 1'
#
loop_
_entity.id
_entity.type
_entity.pdbx_description
1 polymer ?
#
loop_
_entity_poly.entity_id
_entity_poly.type
_entity_poly.pdbx_seq_one_letter_code
_entity_poly.pdbx_strand_id
1 'polypeptide(L)'
;DARHNNQKCQLAGSYDADLEDLLSQQSFTKKAYQRFLEEHPDKRGLDDVAAAVSWFANLVALSDNIIKRATPDMGAYLMSRRVGSRIRTRLQAPLKQSLIAGNDVCLVAHSMGCIVSYDVLWKFSQMSEYRDVRRSGNRVSKWLTLGNPLGEPGIRKNLYDASEAEDGEYPRHIIKDWVNIAAKDDFVCHDAVIRDDFKPMLKRGYVESITDIHRGIYTFWKGQQGTNPHKLYGYLDHPKVAKQIACWIHS
;
A
#
# COMPACT_ATOMS: atom_id res chain seq x y z
N ASP A 1 -24.06 -3.52 -16.03
CA ASP A 1 -24.55 -2.81 -14.84
C ASP A 1 -24.96 -3.75 -13.69
N ALA A 2 -25.70 -4.87 -13.94
CA ALA A 2 -26.09 -5.81 -12.90
C ALA A 2 -24.90 -6.56 -12.28
N ARG A 3 -23.86 -6.89 -13.06
CA ARG A 3 -22.65 -7.54 -12.54
C ARG A 3 -21.81 -6.61 -11.66
N HIS A 4 -21.84 -5.29 -11.94
CA HIS A 4 -21.13 -4.30 -11.14
C HIS A 4 -21.80 -4.02 -9.80
N ASN A 5 -23.14 -4.10 -9.74
CA ASN A 5 -23.91 -3.99 -8.50
C ASN A 5 -23.76 -5.24 -7.60
N ASN A 6 -23.70 -6.44 -8.18
CA ASN A 6 -23.48 -7.66 -7.41
C ASN A 6 -22.06 -7.72 -6.78
N GLN A 7 -21.02 -7.22 -7.49
CA GLN A 7 -19.71 -7.07 -6.88
C GLN A 7 -19.66 -6.04 -5.76
N LYS A 8 -20.42 -4.95 -5.86
CA LYS A 8 -20.53 -3.96 -4.77
C LYS A 8 -21.23 -4.55 -3.53
N CYS A 9 -22.28 -5.36 -3.72
CA CYS A 9 -22.95 -6.04 -2.60
C CYS A 9 -22.07 -7.11 -1.95
N GLN A 10 -21.29 -7.88 -2.74
CA GLN A 10 -20.37 -8.86 -2.20
C GLN A 10 -19.19 -8.24 -1.46
N LEU A 11 -18.68 -7.09 -1.94
CA LEU A 11 -17.66 -6.32 -1.24
C LEU A 11 -18.19 -5.68 0.05
N ALA A 12 -19.42 -5.22 0.09
CA ALA A 12 -20.05 -4.67 1.28
C ALA A 12 -20.27 -5.74 2.36
N GLY A 13 -20.81 -6.90 1.99
CA GLY A 13 -21.03 -8.01 2.95
C GLY A 13 -19.73 -8.59 3.50
N SER A 14 -18.68 -8.67 2.69
CA SER A 14 -17.33 -9.05 3.14
C SER A 14 -16.72 -7.98 4.07
N TYR A 15 -17.01 -6.71 3.82
CA TYR A 15 -16.50 -5.58 4.60
C TYR A 15 -17.14 -5.55 6.00
N ASP A 16 -18.46 -5.75 6.11
CA ASP A 16 -19.17 -5.77 7.39
C ASP A 16 -18.74 -6.96 8.25
N ALA A 17 -18.59 -8.14 7.66
CA ALA A 17 -18.08 -9.32 8.36
C ALA A 17 -16.63 -9.14 8.83
N ASP A 18 -15.75 -8.58 7.99
CA ASP A 18 -14.38 -8.26 8.35
C ASP A 18 -14.30 -7.18 9.46
N LEU A 19 -15.25 -6.24 9.48
CA LEU A 19 -15.36 -5.23 10.52
C LEU A 19 -15.84 -5.82 11.87
N GLU A 20 -16.83 -6.73 11.84
CA GLU A 20 -17.26 -7.46 13.04
C GLU A 20 -16.13 -8.30 13.61
N ASP A 21 -15.35 -8.98 12.76
CA ASP A 21 -14.15 -9.72 13.18
C ASP A 21 -13.11 -8.80 13.81
N LEU A 22 -12.89 -7.61 13.24
CA LEU A 22 -11.99 -6.60 13.81
C LEU A 22 -12.43 -6.17 15.21
N LEU A 23 -13.70 -5.87 15.38
CA LEU A 23 -14.26 -5.43 16.66
C LEU A 23 -14.23 -6.53 17.73
N SER A 24 -14.21 -7.80 17.31
CA SER A 24 -14.10 -8.96 18.20
C SER A 24 -12.65 -9.31 18.60
N GLN A 25 -11.64 -8.77 17.89
CA GLN A 25 -10.24 -9.05 18.15
C GLN A 25 -9.72 -8.25 19.36
N GLN A 26 -8.93 -8.92 20.19
CA GLN A 26 -8.18 -8.22 21.24
C GLN A 26 -7.05 -7.40 20.61
N SER A 27 -6.80 -6.22 21.17
CA SER A 27 -5.70 -5.36 20.72
C SER A 27 -4.38 -6.12 20.67
N PHE A 28 -3.58 -5.84 19.63
CA PHE A 28 -2.29 -6.47 19.42
C PHE A 28 -1.36 -6.26 20.62
N THR A 29 -0.86 -7.36 21.19
CA THR A 29 0.16 -7.33 22.24
C THR A 29 1.23 -8.39 21.95
N LYS A 30 2.46 -8.18 22.49
CA LYS A 30 3.53 -9.18 22.44
C LYS A 30 3.08 -10.55 22.97
N LYS A 31 2.23 -10.55 24.00
CA LYS A 31 1.67 -11.77 24.61
C LYS A 31 0.69 -12.47 23.67
N ALA A 32 -0.14 -11.73 22.95
CA ALA A 32 -1.05 -12.28 21.93
C ALA A 32 -0.25 -12.92 20.79
N TYR A 33 0.86 -12.32 20.38
CA TYR A 33 1.75 -12.91 19.37
C TYR A 33 2.41 -14.21 19.82
N GLN A 34 2.96 -14.24 21.03
CA GLN A 34 3.57 -15.44 21.57
C GLN A 34 2.56 -16.60 21.63
N ARG A 35 1.34 -16.32 22.09
CA ARG A 35 0.25 -17.31 22.10
C ARG A 35 -0.09 -17.81 20.70
N PHE A 36 -0.17 -16.89 19.73
CA PHE A 36 -0.41 -17.26 18.33
C PHE A 36 0.65 -18.23 17.79
N LEU A 37 1.95 -17.98 18.07
CA LEU A 37 3.04 -18.88 17.66
C LEU A 37 2.99 -20.23 18.39
N GLU A 38 2.51 -20.28 19.60
CA GLU A 38 2.32 -21.53 20.38
C GLU A 38 1.18 -22.36 19.79
N GLU A 39 0.09 -21.71 19.37
CA GLU A 39 -1.08 -22.34 18.75
C GLU A 39 -0.80 -22.76 17.27
N HIS A 40 0.19 -22.17 16.63
CA HIS A 40 0.53 -22.43 15.22
C HIS A 40 2.03 -22.74 15.07
N PRO A 41 2.50 -23.91 15.54
CA PRO A 41 3.92 -24.27 15.54
C PRO A 41 4.51 -24.38 14.12
N ASP A 42 3.70 -24.67 13.12
CA ASP A 42 4.02 -24.65 11.70
C ASP A 42 4.42 -23.26 11.18
N LYS A 43 3.98 -22.22 11.84
CA LYS A 43 4.31 -20.82 11.50
C LYS A 43 5.56 -20.28 12.20
N ARG A 44 6.18 -21.03 13.11
CA ARG A 44 7.49 -20.69 13.67
C ARG A 44 8.62 -20.72 12.64
N GLY A 45 8.46 -21.51 11.56
CA GLY A 45 9.40 -21.56 10.44
C GLY A 45 9.21 -20.47 9.38
N LEU A 46 8.22 -19.58 9.55
CA LEU A 46 8.04 -18.42 8.67
C LEU A 46 9.07 -17.30 8.90
N ASP A 47 9.88 -17.39 9.95
CA ASP A 47 11.16 -16.67 10.02
C ASP A 47 12.17 -17.20 8.97
N ASP A 48 12.00 -18.41 8.43
CA ASP A 48 12.61 -18.92 7.20
C ASP A 48 11.72 -18.54 5.99
N VAL A 49 11.79 -17.30 5.66
CA VAL A 49 11.14 -16.60 4.55
C VAL A 49 11.38 -17.26 3.17
N ALA A 50 12.28 -18.23 3.06
CA ALA A 50 12.67 -18.85 1.80
C ALA A 50 11.54 -19.58 1.05
N ALA A 51 10.58 -20.17 1.73
CA ALA A 51 9.49 -20.91 1.07
C ALA A 51 8.33 -20.02 0.63
N ALA A 52 8.00 -18.99 1.40
CA ALA A 52 7.02 -17.97 0.99
C ALA A 52 7.60 -17.06 -0.10
N VAL A 53 8.91 -16.78 -0.03
CA VAL A 53 9.71 -16.06 -1.02
C VAL A 53 9.69 -16.75 -2.38
N SER A 54 9.87 -18.08 -2.42
CA SER A 54 9.88 -18.80 -3.69
C SER A 54 8.51 -18.74 -4.39
N TRP A 55 7.42 -18.71 -3.64
CA TRP A 55 6.08 -18.58 -4.20
C TRP A 55 5.82 -17.18 -4.77
N PHE A 56 6.20 -16.13 -4.05
CA PHE A 56 5.99 -14.74 -4.50
C PHE A 56 7.04 -14.30 -5.53
N ALA A 57 8.30 -14.72 -5.41
CA ALA A 57 9.32 -14.51 -6.44
C ALA A 57 8.96 -15.24 -7.74
N ASN A 58 8.38 -16.43 -7.65
CA ASN A 58 7.79 -17.12 -8.81
C ASN A 58 6.55 -16.36 -9.33
N LEU A 59 5.78 -15.70 -8.48
CA LEU A 59 4.63 -14.90 -8.86
C LEU A 59 5.05 -13.64 -9.64
N VAL A 60 6.14 -13.00 -9.24
CA VAL A 60 6.66 -11.74 -9.82
C VAL A 60 7.64 -12.00 -10.98
N ALA A 61 8.39 -13.10 -10.94
CA ALA A 61 9.32 -13.50 -12.00
C ALA A 61 8.66 -14.20 -13.19
N LEU A 62 7.49 -14.80 -12.98
CA LEU A 62 6.72 -15.44 -14.03
C LEU A 62 5.77 -14.42 -14.66
N SER A 63 6.00 -14.08 -15.89
CA SER A 63 5.16 -13.39 -16.89
C SER A 63 3.80 -12.78 -16.47
N ASP A 64 3.31 -11.85 -17.27
CA ASP A 64 2.00 -11.15 -17.19
C ASP A 64 0.79 -12.01 -16.74
N ASN A 65 0.85 -13.31 -16.91
CA ASN A 65 -0.22 -14.24 -16.53
C ASN A 65 -0.36 -14.44 -15.02
N ILE A 66 0.67 -14.15 -14.21
CA ILE A 66 0.65 -14.42 -12.78
C ILE A 66 0.24 -13.19 -11.99
N ILE A 67 0.60 -12.00 -12.43
CA ILE A 67 0.02 -10.76 -11.91
C ILE A 67 -1.51 -10.81 -12.05
N LYS A 68 -2.02 -11.35 -13.18
CA LYS A 68 -3.46 -11.55 -13.41
C LYS A 68 -4.14 -12.57 -12.49
N ARG A 69 -3.38 -13.53 -11.95
CA ARG A 69 -3.94 -14.60 -11.09
C ARG A 69 -3.84 -14.32 -9.60
N ALA A 70 -2.81 -13.59 -9.16
CA ALA A 70 -2.58 -13.36 -7.75
C ALA A 70 -3.57 -12.38 -7.12
N THR A 71 -3.90 -11.33 -7.85
CA THR A 71 -4.96 -10.38 -7.52
C THR A 71 -5.55 -9.88 -8.84
N PRO A 72 -6.69 -10.43 -9.27
CA PRO A 72 -7.33 -10.05 -10.54
C PRO A 72 -7.49 -8.53 -10.70
N ASP A 73 -7.78 -7.82 -9.61
CA ASP A 73 -7.94 -6.36 -9.60
C ASP A 73 -6.62 -5.62 -9.84
N MET A 74 -5.52 -6.10 -9.26
CA MET A 74 -4.19 -5.52 -9.48
C MET A 74 -3.71 -5.79 -10.91
N GLY A 75 -3.92 -7.00 -11.42
CA GLY A 75 -3.65 -7.32 -12.82
C GLY A 75 -4.45 -6.45 -13.77
N ALA A 76 -5.75 -6.29 -13.52
CA ALA A 76 -6.61 -5.42 -14.31
C ALA A 76 -6.17 -3.94 -14.26
N TYR A 77 -5.71 -3.47 -13.10
CA TYR A 77 -5.17 -2.13 -12.92
C TYR A 77 -3.93 -1.89 -13.76
N LEU A 78 -2.94 -2.78 -13.67
CA LEU A 78 -1.65 -2.64 -14.35
C LEU A 78 -1.75 -2.86 -15.85
N MET A 79 -2.58 -3.81 -16.30
CA MET A 79 -2.65 -4.23 -17.71
C MET A 79 -3.70 -3.49 -18.52
N SER A 80 -4.70 -2.86 -17.90
CA SER A 80 -5.78 -2.16 -18.60
C SER A 80 -5.76 -0.66 -18.32
N ARG A 81 -5.32 0.12 -19.31
CA ARG A 81 -5.33 1.60 -19.22
C ARG A 81 -6.71 2.16 -18.83
N ARG A 82 -7.79 1.56 -19.35
CA ARG A 82 -9.17 2.01 -19.06
C ARG A 82 -9.56 1.73 -17.61
N VAL A 83 -9.28 0.52 -17.12
CA VAL A 83 -9.55 0.14 -15.74
C VAL A 83 -8.70 0.96 -14.79
N GLY A 84 -7.40 1.03 -15.02
CA GLY A 84 -6.47 1.83 -14.22
C GLY A 84 -6.87 3.30 -14.16
N SER A 85 -7.27 3.92 -15.27
CA SER A 85 -7.74 5.31 -15.30
C SER A 85 -8.98 5.50 -14.42
N ARG A 86 -9.98 4.61 -14.51
CA ARG A 86 -11.19 4.69 -13.69
C ARG A 86 -10.91 4.53 -12.20
N ILE A 87 -9.96 3.67 -11.85
CA ILE A 87 -9.57 3.47 -10.44
C ILE A 87 -8.84 4.72 -9.92
N ARG A 88 -7.85 5.24 -10.67
CA ARG A 88 -7.12 6.45 -10.27
C ARG A 88 -8.02 7.66 -10.10
N THR A 89 -9.01 7.85 -10.96
CA THR A 89 -9.95 8.98 -10.88
C THR A 89 -10.66 9.05 -9.52
N ARG A 90 -10.89 7.91 -8.87
CA ARG A 90 -11.53 7.86 -7.53
C ARG A 90 -10.65 8.51 -6.44
N LEU A 91 -9.33 8.41 -6.57
CA LEU A 91 -8.40 9.06 -5.66
C LEU A 91 -8.05 10.48 -6.13
N GLN A 92 -7.88 10.68 -7.44
CA GLN A 92 -7.48 11.97 -8.01
C GLN A 92 -8.39 13.11 -7.62
N ALA A 93 -9.71 12.92 -7.70
CA ALA A 93 -10.67 13.99 -7.45
C ALA A 93 -10.63 14.50 -5.99
N PRO A 94 -10.81 13.66 -4.95
CA PRO A 94 -10.78 14.13 -3.56
C PRO A 94 -9.40 14.61 -3.14
N LEU A 95 -8.32 13.94 -3.58
CA LEU A 95 -6.96 14.35 -3.22
C LEU A 95 -6.59 15.70 -3.85
N LYS A 96 -6.92 15.91 -5.12
CA LYS A 96 -6.73 17.19 -5.80
C LYS A 96 -7.49 18.30 -5.07
N GLN A 97 -8.76 18.07 -4.75
CA GLN A 97 -9.59 19.04 -4.03
C GLN A 97 -8.97 19.43 -2.67
N SER A 98 -8.52 18.45 -1.89
CA SER A 98 -7.90 18.68 -0.59
C SER A 98 -6.60 19.47 -0.70
N LEU A 99 -5.73 19.13 -1.66
CA LEU A 99 -4.47 19.84 -1.86
C LEU A 99 -4.69 21.28 -2.32
N ILE A 100 -5.62 21.52 -3.27
CA ILE A 100 -5.93 22.89 -3.72
C ILE A 100 -6.54 23.72 -2.61
N ALA A 101 -7.37 23.11 -1.75
CA ALA A 101 -7.97 23.78 -0.59
C ALA A 101 -6.96 24.11 0.53
N GLY A 102 -5.72 23.62 0.43
CA GLY A 102 -4.69 23.85 1.45
C GLY A 102 -4.86 22.98 2.69
N ASN A 103 -5.62 21.91 2.60
CA ASN A 103 -5.78 20.98 3.71
C ASN A 103 -4.45 20.25 3.99
N ASP A 104 -4.19 19.99 5.26
CA ASP A 104 -3.15 19.05 5.66
C ASP A 104 -3.62 17.62 5.37
N VAL A 105 -2.81 16.84 4.62
CA VAL A 105 -3.23 15.55 4.08
C VAL A 105 -2.33 14.43 4.56
N CYS A 106 -2.90 13.47 5.32
CA CYS A 106 -2.32 12.16 5.52
C CYS A 106 -2.99 11.17 4.56
N LEU A 107 -2.24 10.66 3.60
CA LEU A 107 -2.70 9.65 2.65
C LEU A 107 -2.31 8.26 3.14
N VAL A 108 -3.30 7.48 3.58
CA VAL A 108 -3.08 6.08 3.99
C VAL A 108 -3.45 5.16 2.82
N ALA A 109 -2.50 4.36 2.37
CA ALA A 109 -2.65 3.44 1.26
C ALA A 109 -2.28 2.01 1.67
N HIS A 110 -3.03 1.03 1.20
CA HIS A 110 -2.79 -0.38 1.49
C HIS A 110 -2.75 -1.19 0.20
N SER A 111 -1.79 -2.14 0.09
CA SER A 111 -1.73 -3.08 -1.01
C SER A 111 -1.73 -2.39 -2.39
N MET A 112 -2.63 -2.77 -3.29
CA MET A 112 -2.84 -2.11 -4.59
C MET A 112 -3.08 -0.59 -4.46
N GLY A 113 -3.63 -0.12 -3.34
CA GLY A 113 -3.80 1.30 -3.06
C GLY A 113 -2.47 2.07 -3.03
N CYS A 114 -1.36 1.40 -2.68
CA CYS A 114 -0.01 2.00 -2.73
C CYS A 114 0.39 2.27 -4.19
N ILE A 115 0.12 1.34 -5.10
CA ILE A 115 0.40 1.49 -6.54
C ILE A 115 -0.46 2.61 -7.12
N VAL A 116 -1.76 2.60 -6.83
CA VAL A 116 -2.71 3.62 -7.30
C VAL A 116 -2.31 5.01 -6.81
N SER A 117 -1.94 5.13 -5.53
CA SER A 117 -1.52 6.41 -4.95
C SER A 117 -0.18 6.89 -5.52
N TYR A 118 0.78 5.99 -5.76
CA TYR A 118 2.04 6.32 -6.43
C TYR A 118 1.78 6.95 -7.81
N ASP A 119 1.01 6.26 -8.65
CA ASP A 119 0.68 6.74 -10.00
C ASP A 119 -0.07 8.09 -9.98
N VAL A 120 -0.98 8.28 -9.02
CA VAL A 120 -1.71 9.56 -8.87
C VAL A 120 -0.77 10.69 -8.43
N LEU A 121 0.10 10.44 -7.48
CA LEU A 121 1.10 11.41 -7.00
C LEU A 121 2.11 11.76 -8.11
N TRP A 122 2.53 10.76 -8.89
CA TRP A 122 3.35 11.01 -10.07
C TRP A 122 2.63 11.90 -11.09
N LYS A 123 1.38 11.59 -11.44
CA LYS A 123 0.57 12.41 -12.35
C LYS A 123 0.45 13.85 -11.84
N PHE A 124 0.18 14.07 -10.57
CA PHE A 124 0.08 15.40 -9.98
C PHE A 124 1.38 16.19 -10.10
N SER A 125 2.52 15.51 -9.97
CA SER A 125 3.83 16.13 -10.07
C SER A 125 4.30 16.39 -11.50
N GLN A 126 3.88 15.58 -12.49
CA GLN A 126 4.44 15.59 -13.84
C GLN A 126 3.48 16.13 -14.90
N MET A 127 2.21 15.73 -14.87
CA MET A 127 1.29 16.01 -15.98
C MET A 127 0.77 17.45 -15.98
N SER A 128 0.67 18.02 -17.18
CA SER A 128 0.24 19.41 -17.36
C SER A 128 -1.19 19.69 -16.88
N GLU A 129 -2.07 18.69 -16.88
CA GLU A 129 -3.45 18.78 -16.41
C GLU A 129 -3.58 19.03 -14.90
N TYR A 130 -2.48 18.82 -14.14
CA TYR A 130 -2.43 19.05 -12.68
C TYR A 130 -1.52 20.24 -12.30
N ARG A 131 -1.35 21.20 -13.21
CA ARG A 131 -0.57 22.42 -12.94
C ARG A 131 -1.14 23.24 -11.79
N ASP A 132 -2.44 23.19 -11.58
CA ASP A 132 -3.12 23.84 -10.46
C ASP A 132 -2.71 23.26 -9.11
N VAL A 133 -2.59 21.93 -8.99
CA VAL A 133 -2.05 21.26 -7.80
C VAL A 133 -0.62 21.71 -7.52
N ARG A 134 0.25 21.74 -8.55
CA ARG A 134 1.63 22.21 -8.36
C ARG A 134 1.73 23.69 -8.02
N ARG A 135 0.83 24.52 -8.57
CA ARG A 135 0.79 25.96 -8.27
C ARG A 135 0.29 26.27 -6.87
N SER A 136 -0.52 25.39 -6.26
CA SER A 136 -0.94 25.58 -4.86
C SER A 136 0.23 25.49 -3.88
N GLY A 137 1.32 24.82 -4.26
CA GLY A 137 2.47 24.56 -3.40
C GLY A 137 2.21 23.54 -2.28
N ASN A 138 0.97 23.04 -2.18
CA ASN A 138 0.59 22.10 -1.14
C ASN A 138 1.00 20.67 -1.50
N ARG A 139 1.34 19.89 -0.48
CA ARG A 139 1.84 18.52 -0.61
C ARG A 139 1.09 17.60 0.34
N VAL A 140 1.08 16.31 0.03
CA VAL A 140 0.73 15.28 1.00
C VAL A 140 1.77 15.33 2.12
N SER A 141 1.37 15.73 3.31
CA SER A 141 2.27 15.89 4.46
C SER A 141 2.79 14.53 4.94
N LYS A 142 1.93 13.52 4.93
CA LYS A 142 2.34 12.15 5.23
C LYS A 142 1.69 11.16 4.26
N TRP A 143 2.51 10.37 3.56
CA TRP A 143 2.06 9.20 2.80
C TRP A 143 2.43 7.94 3.57
N LEU A 144 1.41 7.27 4.10
CA LEU A 144 1.56 6.04 4.88
C LEU A 144 1.18 4.86 4.02
N THR A 145 2.14 4.01 3.67
CA THR A 145 1.94 2.80 2.87
C THR A 145 1.98 1.56 3.77
N LEU A 146 0.99 0.69 3.63
CA LEU A 146 0.76 -0.51 4.43
C LEU A 146 0.72 -1.73 3.52
N GLY A 147 1.45 -2.79 3.82
CA GLY A 147 1.47 -3.98 2.97
C GLY A 147 1.83 -3.64 1.52
N ASN A 148 2.89 -2.88 1.35
CA ASN A 148 3.21 -2.16 0.12
C ASN A 148 3.98 -3.04 -0.88
N PRO A 149 3.47 -3.26 -2.11
CA PRO A 149 4.15 -4.05 -3.14
C PRO A 149 5.11 -3.23 -4.02
N LEU A 150 5.33 -1.94 -3.78
CA LEU A 150 6.15 -1.07 -4.63
C LEU A 150 7.64 -1.44 -4.65
N GLY A 151 8.14 -2.20 -3.67
CA GLY A 151 9.49 -2.77 -3.69
C GLY A 151 9.70 -3.83 -4.78
N GLU A 152 8.62 -4.44 -5.26
CA GLU A 152 8.70 -5.54 -6.22
C GLU A 152 9.07 -5.05 -7.63
N PRO A 153 10.17 -5.58 -8.25
CA PRO A 153 10.59 -5.16 -9.59
C PRO A 153 9.51 -5.35 -10.66
N GLY A 154 8.70 -6.40 -10.53
CA GLY A 154 7.59 -6.69 -11.44
C GLY A 154 6.49 -5.64 -11.38
N ILE A 155 6.27 -5.03 -10.23
CA ILE A 155 5.32 -3.93 -10.04
C ILE A 155 5.94 -2.64 -10.59
N ARG A 156 7.17 -2.31 -10.19
CA ARG A 156 7.85 -1.07 -10.59
C ARG A 156 7.90 -0.86 -12.10
N LYS A 157 8.22 -1.89 -12.86
CA LYS A 157 8.28 -1.81 -14.34
C LYS A 157 6.91 -1.53 -15.02
N ASN A 158 5.81 -1.59 -14.29
CA ASN A 158 4.46 -1.32 -14.78
C ASN A 158 3.85 -0.02 -14.21
N LEU A 159 4.59 0.74 -13.40
CA LEU A 159 4.18 2.06 -12.94
C LEU A 159 4.20 3.07 -14.08
N TYR A 160 3.56 4.21 -13.88
CA TYR A 160 3.47 5.25 -14.91
C TYR A 160 4.83 5.82 -15.33
N ASP A 161 5.76 5.90 -14.41
CA ASP A 161 7.10 6.44 -14.63
C ASP A 161 8.14 5.41 -15.12
N ALA A 162 7.76 4.14 -15.23
CA ALA A 162 8.68 3.06 -15.56
C ALA A 162 9.35 3.17 -16.93
N SER A 163 8.72 3.90 -17.86
CA SER A 163 9.25 4.16 -19.22
C SER A 163 9.72 5.61 -19.41
N GLU A 164 9.66 6.42 -18.36
CA GLU A 164 10.09 7.81 -18.44
C GLU A 164 11.63 7.94 -18.42
N ALA A 165 12.11 9.01 -19.03
CA ALA A 165 13.51 9.41 -18.90
C ALA A 165 13.82 9.80 -17.44
N GLU A 166 15.10 9.85 -17.09
CA GLU A 166 15.57 10.13 -15.73
C GLU A 166 14.93 11.38 -15.09
N ASP A 167 14.64 12.38 -15.89
CA ASP A 167 13.95 13.59 -15.47
C ASP A 167 12.42 13.45 -15.40
N GLY A 168 11.84 12.36 -15.86
CA GLY A 168 10.42 11.99 -15.73
C GLY A 168 10.13 10.99 -14.61
N GLU A 169 11.16 10.36 -14.05
CA GLU A 169 11.01 9.39 -12.97
C GLU A 169 10.51 10.03 -11.68
N TYR A 170 9.79 9.25 -10.90
CA TYR A 170 9.32 9.51 -9.54
C TYR A 170 8.34 10.68 -9.37
N PRO A 171 7.42 10.60 -8.38
CA PRO A 171 6.67 11.75 -7.88
C PRO A 171 7.61 12.82 -7.32
N ARG A 172 7.45 14.10 -7.74
CA ARG A 172 8.35 15.19 -7.35
C ARG A 172 7.63 16.24 -6.53
N HIS A 173 8.17 16.56 -5.35
CA HIS A 173 7.71 17.68 -4.51
C HIS A 173 6.20 17.67 -4.22
N ILE A 174 5.58 16.49 -4.23
CA ILE A 174 4.15 16.29 -3.94
C ILE A 174 3.94 15.51 -2.64
N ILE A 175 5.00 14.94 -2.10
CA ILE A 175 5.02 14.19 -0.83
C ILE A 175 6.05 14.88 0.07
N LYS A 176 5.71 15.06 1.35
CA LYS A 176 6.66 15.47 2.38
C LYS A 176 7.35 14.26 2.98
N ASP A 177 6.61 13.47 3.74
CA ASP A 177 7.09 12.28 4.42
C ASP A 177 6.43 11.03 3.89
N TRP A 178 7.22 10.05 3.51
CA TRP A 178 6.76 8.71 3.14
C TRP A 178 7.13 7.73 4.25
N VAL A 179 6.12 7.15 4.90
CA VAL A 179 6.30 6.11 5.91
C VAL A 179 5.76 4.80 5.37
N ASN A 180 6.63 3.81 5.22
CA ASN A 180 6.28 2.48 4.77
C ASN A 180 6.23 1.53 5.97
N ILE A 181 5.11 0.79 6.11
CA ILE A 181 4.94 -0.20 7.17
C ILE A 181 4.68 -1.56 6.52
N ALA A 182 5.60 -2.49 6.78
CA ALA A 182 5.56 -3.85 6.27
C ALA A 182 5.51 -4.85 7.44
N ALA A 183 4.54 -5.76 7.44
CA ALA A 183 4.46 -6.82 8.42
C ALA A 183 5.28 -8.04 7.98
N LYS A 184 5.95 -8.69 8.93
CA LYS A 184 6.81 -9.85 8.64
C LYS A 184 6.03 -11.08 8.19
N ASP A 185 4.78 -11.19 8.62
CA ASP A 185 3.87 -12.26 8.25
C ASP A 185 3.09 -11.96 6.97
N ASP A 186 3.23 -10.76 6.40
CA ASP A 186 2.61 -10.36 5.14
C ASP A 186 3.53 -10.64 3.95
N PHE A 187 3.19 -11.65 3.19
CA PHE A 187 3.97 -12.08 2.02
C PHE A 187 3.82 -11.17 0.79
N VAL A 188 2.86 -10.24 0.78
CA VAL A 188 2.68 -9.28 -0.34
C VAL A 188 3.75 -8.18 -0.30
N CYS A 189 4.21 -7.81 0.89
CA CYS A 189 5.30 -6.85 1.07
C CYS A 189 6.63 -7.56 1.34
N HIS A 190 7.02 -8.48 0.46
CA HIS A 190 8.26 -9.23 0.55
C HIS A 190 9.48 -8.31 0.69
N ASP A 191 9.56 -7.27 -0.11
CA ASP A 191 10.52 -6.20 0.10
C ASP A 191 9.96 -5.19 1.09
N ALA A 192 10.38 -5.35 2.35
CA ALA A 192 9.94 -4.51 3.45
C ALA A 192 10.68 -3.16 3.53
N VAL A 193 11.77 -2.98 2.74
CA VAL A 193 12.66 -1.82 2.79
C VAL A 193 12.68 -1.11 1.44
N ILE A 194 11.68 -0.28 1.22
CA ILE A 194 11.56 0.47 -0.04
C ILE A 194 12.49 1.68 -0.14
N ARG A 195 13.09 2.13 0.96
CA ARG A 195 13.91 3.34 0.98
C ARG A 195 15.13 3.25 0.07
N ASP A 196 15.73 2.09 -0.08
CA ASP A 196 16.86 1.87 -0.98
C ASP A 196 16.45 1.89 -2.45
N ASP A 197 15.29 1.36 -2.80
CA ASP A 197 14.72 1.43 -4.13
C ASP A 197 14.38 2.87 -4.57
N PHE A 198 13.81 3.65 -3.63
CA PHE A 198 13.40 5.04 -3.87
C PHE A 198 14.43 6.07 -3.35
N LYS A 199 15.66 5.63 -3.06
CA LYS A 199 16.77 6.51 -2.67
C LYS A 199 17.03 7.69 -3.61
N PRO A 200 16.84 7.56 -4.94
CA PRO A 200 16.96 8.71 -5.84
C PRO A 200 16.00 9.86 -5.50
N MET A 201 14.79 9.57 -5.01
CA MET A 201 13.84 10.62 -4.58
C MET A 201 14.40 11.47 -3.44
N LEU A 202 15.07 10.83 -2.45
CA LEU A 202 15.72 11.52 -1.34
C LEU A 202 16.91 12.34 -1.83
N LYS A 203 17.78 11.75 -2.66
CA LYS A 203 18.99 12.42 -3.20
C LYS A 203 18.67 13.65 -4.03
N ARG A 204 17.54 13.61 -4.77
CA ARG A 204 17.06 14.71 -5.62
C ARG A 204 16.18 15.72 -4.87
N GLY A 205 15.92 15.49 -3.58
CA GLY A 205 15.05 16.35 -2.76
C GLY A 205 13.56 16.31 -3.17
N TYR A 206 13.12 15.26 -3.85
CA TYR A 206 11.71 15.11 -4.26
C TYR A 206 10.78 14.79 -3.10
N VAL A 207 11.31 14.22 -2.04
CA VAL A 207 10.67 13.89 -0.78
C VAL A 207 11.61 14.26 0.37
N GLU A 208 11.07 14.68 1.51
CA GLU A 208 11.88 15.07 2.67
C GLU A 208 12.39 13.85 3.44
N SER A 209 11.53 12.85 3.61
CA SER A 209 11.92 11.59 4.27
C SER A 209 11.26 10.37 3.65
N ILE A 210 11.96 9.21 3.72
CA ILE A 210 11.41 7.87 3.51
C ILE A 210 11.83 7.02 4.70
N THR A 211 10.85 6.48 5.41
CA THR A 211 11.07 5.68 6.62
C THR A 211 10.40 4.33 6.50
N ASP A 212 11.18 3.24 6.64
CA ASP A 212 10.66 1.88 6.69
C ASP A 212 10.47 1.41 8.14
N ILE A 213 9.29 0.94 8.46
CA ILE A 213 8.94 0.36 9.76
C ILE A 213 8.50 -1.09 9.54
N HIS A 214 9.41 -2.04 9.71
CA HIS A 214 9.17 -3.47 9.48
C HIS A 214 9.56 -4.34 10.67
N ARG A 215 10.47 -3.89 11.53
CA ARG A 215 10.97 -4.70 12.65
C ARG A 215 9.90 -4.91 13.72
N GLY A 216 9.57 -6.19 13.98
CA GLY A 216 8.60 -6.58 14.99
C GLY A 216 7.17 -6.14 14.66
N ILE A 217 6.83 -6.04 13.38
CA ILE A 217 5.47 -5.85 12.91
C ILE A 217 4.92 -7.17 12.42
N TYR A 218 3.75 -7.51 12.94
CA TYR A 218 2.95 -8.67 12.57
C TYR A 218 1.49 -8.27 12.64
N THR A 219 0.69 -8.65 11.67
CA THR A 219 -0.72 -8.29 11.62
C THR A 219 -1.62 -9.35 12.26
N PHE A 220 -1.27 -10.63 12.15
CA PHE A 220 -2.02 -11.80 12.70
C PHE A 220 -3.50 -11.82 12.39
N TRP A 221 -3.96 -11.04 11.42
CA TRP A 221 -5.37 -10.98 11.11
C TRP A 221 -5.92 -12.39 10.84
N LYS A 222 -7.00 -12.73 11.54
CA LYS A 222 -7.72 -13.98 11.38
C LYS A 222 -9.20 -13.66 11.17
N GLY A 223 -9.66 -13.81 9.94
CA GLY A 223 -11.06 -13.66 9.58
C GLY A 223 -11.77 -15.01 9.47
N GLN A 224 -13.03 -14.98 9.06
CA GLN A 224 -13.86 -16.19 8.89
C GLN A 224 -13.25 -17.23 7.92
N GLN A 225 -12.43 -16.78 6.96
CA GLN A 225 -11.75 -17.62 5.97
C GLN A 225 -10.35 -18.07 6.40
N GLY A 226 -9.96 -17.84 7.67
CA GLY A 226 -8.67 -18.18 8.20
C GLY A 226 -7.73 -16.98 8.31
N THR A 227 -6.43 -17.27 8.50
CA THR A 227 -5.40 -16.25 8.69
C THR A 227 -5.09 -15.53 7.39
N ASN A 228 -5.19 -14.21 7.37
CA ASN A 228 -4.79 -13.37 6.25
C ASN A 228 -3.99 -12.15 6.74
N PRO A 229 -2.67 -12.27 6.90
CA PRO A 229 -1.82 -11.18 7.38
C PRO A 229 -1.80 -9.94 6.49
N HIS A 230 -2.21 -10.08 5.22
CA HIS A 230 -2.29 -8.96 4.28
C HIS A 230 -3.55 -8.11 4.45
N LYS A 231 -4.49 -8.48 5.31
CA LYS A 231 -5.71 -7.68 5.52
C LYS A 231 -5.40 -6.31 6.11
N LEU A 232 -6.02 -5.27 5.53
CA LEU A 232 -5.88 -3.87 5.98
C LEU A 232 -6.15 -3.71 7.49
N TYR A 233 -7.16 -4.41 8.01
CA TYR A 233 -7.54 -4.31 9.42
C TYR A 233 -6.44 -4.74 10.38
N GLY A 234 -5.66 -5.77 10.04
CA GLY A 234 -4.51 -6.17 10.84
C GLY A 234 -3.44 -5.08 10.92
N TYR A 235 -3.28 -4.30 9.86
CA TYR A 235 -2.41 -3.13 9.89
C TYR A 235 -3.00 -1.98 10.72
N LEU A 236 -4.28 -1.67 10.52
CA LEU A 236 -4.94 -0.56 11.24
C LEU A 236 -5.01 -0.78 12.74
N ASP A 237 -5.16 -2.04 13.19
CA ASP A 237 -5.14 -2.41 14.61
C ASP A 237 -3.72 -2.36 15.21
N HIS A 238 -2.69 -2.27 14.39
CA HIS A 238 -1.32 -2.30 14.87
C HIS A 238 -0.90 -0.96 15.50
N PRO A 239 -0.37 -0.95 16.77
CA PRO A 239 -0.03 0.28 17.49
C PRO A 239 0.94 1.22 16.77
N LYS A 240 1.85 0.67 15.95
CA LYS A 240 2.79 1.48 15.16
C LYS A 240 2.10 2.25 14.04
N VAL A 241 1.04 1.72 13.45
CA VAL A 241 0.22 2.43 12.46
C VAL A 241 -0.58 3.53 13.14
N ALA A 242 -1.27 3.20 14.24
CA ALA A 242 -2.00 4.17 15.05
C ALA A 242 -1.09 5.33 15.50
N LYS A 243 0.14 5.02 15.94
CA LYS A 243 1.13 6.04 16.32
C LYS A 243 1.47 6.99 15.17
N GLN A 244 1.65 6.50 13.93
CA GLN A 244 1.96 7.35 12.79
C GLN A 244 0.82 8.32 12.46
N ILE A 245 -0.42 7.86 12.56
CA ILE A 245 -1.60 8.69 12.35
C ILE A 245 -1.75 9.70 13.49
N ALA A 246 -1.61 9.27 14.74
CA ALA A 246 -1.68 10.17 15.90
C ALA A 246 -0.59 11.25 15.86
N CYS A 247 0.65 10.89 15.51
CA CYS A 247 1.72 11.87 15.35
C CYS A 247 1.40 12.93 14.28
N TRP A 248 0.73 12.53 13.19
CA TRP A 248 0.31 13.48 12.17
C TRP A 248 -0.84 14.37 12.64
N ILE A 249 -1.83 13.84 13.36
CA ILE A 249 -2.97 14.63 13.90
C ILE A 249 -2.49 15.71 14.87
N HIS A 250 -1.38 15.48 15.57
CA HIS A 250 -0.84 16.38 16.59
C HIS A 250 0.36 17.21 16.11
N SER A 251 0.75 17.12 14.83
CA SER A 251 1.82 17.94 14.24
C SER A 251 1.28 19.25 13.71
#